data_1e2f4640200faa96a353b032f63586b8
#
_entry.id   1e2f4640200faa96a353b032f63586b8
#
_cell.length_a   1.000
_cell.length_b   1.000
_cell.length_c   1.000
_cell.angle_alpha   90.00
_cell.angle_beta   90.00
_cell.angle_gamma   90.00
#
_symmetry.space_group_name_H-M   'P 1'
#
loop_
_entity.id
_entity.type
_entity.pdbx_description
1 polymer ?
#
loop_
_entity_poly.entity_id
_entity_poly.type
_entity_poly.pdbx_seq_one_letter_code
_entity_poly.pdbx_strand_id
1 'polypeptide(L)'
;MNKHNYIVMQAYGQERILYESLFAMLSYYAIHKERSKEITFIIYTDQASWYPTAISEFVKVIFIPLTTTKIAEWRGAQSFVHRLKIKLLEDVSLHYDGNILYIDTDTVFKKNCDALFSAIEEGALIMHTFEGIIEATDHPIINKLALFLEKESDAIAYKNKAL
;
A
#
# COMPACT_ATOMS: atom_id res chain seq x y z
N MET A 1 -2.85 23.21 -6.91
CA MET A 1 -4.05 22.36 -6.72
C MET A 1 -3.65 21.25 -5.76
N ASN A 2 -4.34 21.11 -4.62
CA ASN A 2 -4.05 19.99 -3.72
C ASN A 2 -4.42 18.69 -4.42
N LYS A 3 -3.50 17.74 -4.45
CA LYS A 3 -3.75 16.41 -4.99
C LYS A 3 -4.73 15.66 -4.11
N HIS A 4 -5.52 14.76 -4.71
CA HIS A 4 -6.41 13.89 -3.94
C HIS A 4 -5.59 12.84 -3.17
N ASN A 5 -6.04 12.50 -1.98
CA ASN A 5 -5.36 11.54 -1.11
C ASN A 5 -6.06 10.17 -1.18
N TYR A 6 -5.26 9.12 -1.36
CA TYR A 6 -5.71 7.74 -1.42
C TYR A 6 -5.04 6.89 -0.34
N ILE A 7 -5.81 6.06 0.34
CA ILE A 7 -5.30 4.96 1.16
C ILE A 7 -5.58 3.66 0.41
N VAL A 8 -4.54 2.87 0.17
CA VAL A 8 -4.62 1.68 -0.67
C VAL A 8 -4.32 0.44 0.16
N MET A 9 -5.16 -0.58 0.02
CA MET A 9 -5.00 -1.90 0.67
C MET A 9 -5.26 -3.02 -0.32
N GLN A 10 -4.69 -4.20 -0.04
CA GLN A 10 -5.09 -5.46 -0.67
C GLN A 10 -5.78 -6.35 0.36
N ALA A 11 -7.02 -6.74 0.11
CA ALA A 11 -7.82 -7.56 1.00
C ALA A 11 -8.49 -8.70 0.22
N TYR A 12 -7.88 -9.89 0.21
CA TYR A 12 -8.37 -11.02 -0.57
C TYR A 12 -8.08 -12.37 0.10
N GLY A 13 -8.84 -13.38 -0.29
CA GLY A 13 -8.66 -14.79 0.06
C GLY A 13 -9.33 -15.15 1.39
N GLN A 14 -8.76 -14.76 2.52
CA GLN A 14 -9.28 -15.15 3.84
C GLN A 14 -10.20 -14.09 4.41
N GLU A 15 -11.33 -14.51 4.98
CA GLU A 15 -12.32 -13.62 5.59
C GLU A 15 -11.72 -12.74 6.70
N ARG A 16 -10.74 -13.26 7.46
CA ARG A 16 -10.01 -12.47 8.46
C ARG A 16 -9.39 -11.21 7.85
N ILE A 17 -8.81 -11.30 6.66
CA ILE A 17 -8.19 -10.16 5.97
C ILE A 17 -9.25 -9.12 5.58
N LEU A 18 -10.46 -9.56 5.22
CA LEU A 18 -11.57 -8.66 4.94
C LEU A 18 -12.02 -7.92 6.22
N TYR A 19 -12.12 -8.63 7.36
CA TYR A 19 -12.40 -8.00 8.65
C TYR A 19 -11.32 -7.00 9.07
N GLU A 20 -10.04 -7.33 8.89
CA GLU A 20 -8.92 -6.44 9.18
C GLU A 20 -9.03 -5.15 8.35
N SER A 21 -9.26 -5.25 7.04
CA SER A 21 -9.43 -4.08 6.16
C SER A 21 -10.66 -3.24 6.52
N LEU A 22 -11.78 -3.87 6.88
CA LEU A 22 -12.98 -3.18 7.36
C LEU A 22 -12.66 -2.44 8.66
N PHE A 23 -11.95 -3.08 9.59
CA PHE A 23 -11.56 -2.47 10.84
C PHE A 23 -10.60 -1.29 10.64
N ALA A 24 -9.65 -1.40 9.70
CA ALA A 24 -8.77 -0.30 9.33
C ALA A 24 -9.57 0.93 8.86
N MET A 25 -10.54 0.74 7.94
CA MET A 25 -11.43 1.81 7.46
C MET A 25 -12.24 2.44 8.60
N LEU A 26 -12.83 1.62 9.48
CA LEU A 26 -13.62 2.11 10.61
C LEU A 26 -12.76 2.82 11.66
N SER A 27 -11.51 2.36 11.91
CA SER A 27 -10.56 3.04 12.78
C SER A 27 -10.17 4.42 12.24
N TYR A 28 -10.01 4.54 10.91
CA TYR A 28 -9.82 5.83 10.24
C TYR A 28 -11.02 6.76 10.46
N TYR A 29 -12.22 6.25 10.21
CA TYR A 29 -13.46 7.02 10.45
C TYR A 29 -13.57 7.49 11.90
N ALA A 30 -13.26 6.64 12.89
CA ALA A 30 -13.34 6.98 14.30
C ALA A 30 -12.47 8.20 14.68
N ILE A 31 -11.34 8.38 13.98
CA ILE A 31 -10.43 9.51 14.17
C ILE A 31 -10.87 10.76 13.38
N HIS A 32 -11.27 10.59 12.11
CA HIS A 32 -11.51 11.71 11.19
C HIS A 32 -13.00 12.13 11.11
N LYS A 33 -13.91 11.24 11.51
CA LYS A 33 -15.37 11.48 11.55
C LYS A 33 -15.88 12.13 10.26
N GLU A 34 -16.38 13.36 10.34
CA GLU A 34 -16.95 14.09 9.21
C GLU A 34 -15.94 14.33 8.07
N ARG A 35 -14.65 14.43 8.39
CA ARG A 35 -13.58 14.56 7.39
C ARG A 35 -13.16 13.24 6.75
N SER A 36 -13.70 12.11 7.21
CA SER A 36 -13.33 10.77 6.74
C SER A 36 -13.54 10.53 5.24
N LYS A 37 -14.35 11.35 4.57
CA LYS A 37 -14.61 11.31 3.13
C LYS A 37 -13.71 12.24 2.30
N GLU A 38 -12.80 12.98 2.92
CA GLU A 38 -11.82 13.83 2.22
C GLU A 38 -10.78 12.99 1.49
N ILE A 39 -10.55 11.76 1.95
CA ILE A 39 -9.71 10.78 1.26
C ILE A 39 -10.56 9.64 0.67
N THR A 40 -9.96 8.86 -0.23
CA THR A 40 -10.61 7.68 -0.81
C THR A 40 -9.79 6.43 -0.47
N PHE A 41 -10.45 5.42 0.11
CA PHE A 41 -9.89 4.08 0.21
C PHE A 41 -10.01 3.36 -1.12
N ILE A 42 -8.93 2.73 -1.58
CA ILE A 42 -8.92 1.84 -2.74
C ILE A 42 -8.58 0.45 -2.24
N ILE A 43 -9.54 -0.46 -2.32
CA ILE A 43 -9.42 -1.83 -1.81
C ILE A 43 -9.39 -2.80 -2.97
N TYR A 44 -8.23 -3.43 -3.19
CA TYR A 44 -8.09 -4.53 -4.14
C TYR A 44 -8.58 -5.81 -3.47
N THR A 45 -9.71 -6.36 -3.94
CA THR A 45 -10.36 -7.50 -3.28
C THR A 45 -11.00 -8.45 -4.27
N ASP A 46 -11.06 -9.72 -3.93
CA ASP A 46 -11.80 -10.76 -4.65
C ASP A 46 -13.27 -10.88 -4.17
N GLN A 47 -13.64 -10.16 -3.11
CA GLN A 47 -14.94 -10.29 -2.43
C GLN A 47 -15.54 -8.92 -2.09
N ALA A 48 -15.69 -8.04 -3.08
CA ALA A 48 -16.26 -6.69 -2.86
C ALA A 48 -17.67 -6.72 -2.25
N SER A 49 -18.49 -7.73 -2.60
CA SER A 49 -19.84 -7.90 -2.07
C SER A 49 -19.90 -8.36 -0.60
N TRP A 50 -18.78 -8.77 -0.02
CA TRP A 50 -18.70 -9.12 1.39
C TRP A 50 -18.82 -7.89 2.30
N TYR A 51 -18.35 -6.73 1.82
CA TYR A 51 -18.37 -5.51 2.60
C TYR A 51 -19.81 -4.98 2.78
N PRO A 52 -20.17 -4.51 4.01
CA PRO A 52 -21.47 -3.89 4.22
C PRO A 52 -21.66 -2.69 3.31
N THR A 53 -22.82 -2.57 2.67
CA THR A 53 -23.17 -1.39 1.84
C THR A 53 -23.08 -0.09 2.64
N ALA A 54 -23.39 -0.14 3.94
CA ALA A 54 -23.30 1.00 4.84
C ALA A 54 -21.86 1.55 5.03
N ILE A 55 -20.81 0.83 4.61
CA ILE A 55 -19.43 1.34 4.74
C ILE A 55 -19.24 2.68 4.02
N SER A 56 -19.96 2.91 2.93
CA SER A 56 -19.94 4.16 2.17
C SER A 56 -20.53 5.37 2.95
N GLU A 57 -21.25 5.13 4.03
CA GLU A 57 -21.73 6.18 4.93
C GLU A 57 -20.58 6.74 5.78
N PHE A 58 -19.59 5.90 6.10
CA PHE A 58 -18.47 6.21 6.98
C PHE A 58 -17.23 6.71 6.23
N VAL A 59 -16.88 6.08 5.12
CA VAL A 59 -15.70 6.42 4.33
C VAL A 59 -16.03 6.40 2.84
N LYS A 60 -15.25 7.15 2.05
CA LYS A 60 -15.28 7.00 0.58
C LYS A 60 -14.42 5.80 0.20
N VAL A 61 -15.00 4.80 -0.46
CA VAL A 61 -14.31 3.56 -0.82
C VAL A 61 -14.56 3.17 -2.27
N ILE A 62 -13.53 2.68 -2.94
CA ILE A 62 -13.54 2.07 -4.27
C ILE A 62 -13.02 0.65 -4.13
N PHE A 63 -13.81 -0.33 -4.56
CA PHE A 63 -13.39 -1.72 -4.62
C PHE A 63 -12.92 -2.06 -6.04
N ILE A 64 -11.68 -2.53 -6.15
CA ILE A 64 -11.10 -2.98 -7.43
C ILE A 64 -11.05 -4.49 -7.44
N PRO A 65 -11.66 -5.14 -8.44
CA PRO A 65 -11.68 -6.59 -8.52
C PRO A 65 -10.26 -7.18 -8.65
N LEU A 66 -9.93 -8.07 -7.75
CA LEU A 66 -8.69 -8.86 -7.75
C LEU A 66 -9.03 -10.32 -8.07
N THR A 67 -9.19 -10.63 -9.35
CA THR A 67 -9.56 -11.98 -9.79
C THR A 67 -8.42 -12.98 -9.55
N THR A 68 -8.74 -14.26 -9.45
CA THR A 68 -7.75 -15.35 -9.34
C THR A 68 -6.72 -15.29 -10.46
N THR A 69 -7.15 -14.98 -11.68
CA THR A 69 -6.26 -14.80 -12.83
C THR A 69 -5.30 -13.64 -12.64
N LYS A 70 -5.80 -12.48 -12.21
CA LYS A 70 -4.99 -11.28 -11.93
C LYS A 70 -3.99 -11.53 -10.79
N ILE A 71 -4.41 -12.25 -9.75
CA ILE A 71 -3.54 -12.66 -8.64
C ILE A 71 -2.39 -13.53 -9.14
N ALA A 72 -2.69 -14.55 -9.95
CA ALA A 72 -1.68 -15.46 -10.50
C ALA A 72 -0.69 -14.72 -11.42
N GLU A 73 -1.18 -13.88 -12.32
CA GLU A 73 -0.38 -13.04 -13.20
C GLU A 73 0.55 -12.10 -12.42
N TRP A 74 0.00 -11.40 -11.43
CA TRP A 74 0.75 -10.41 -10.64
C TRP A 74 1.77 -11.06 -9.70
N ARG A 75 1.52 -12.28 -9.24
CA ARG A 75 2.52 -13.08 -8.49
C ARG A 75 3.64 -13.62 -9.38
N GLY A 76 3.36 -13.80 -10.68
CA GLY A 76 4.30 -14.33 -11.66
C GLY A 76 4.61 -15.81 -11.48
N ALA A 77 5.50 -16.35 -12.32
CA ALA A 77 5.83 -17.77 -12.37
C ALA A 77 6.34 -18.35 -11.02
N GLN A 78 6.96 -17.52 -10.20
CA GLN A 78 7.49 -17.93 -8.88
C GLN A 78 6.46 -17.80 -7.76
N SER A 79 5.23 -17.39 -8.04
CA SER A 79 4.15 -17.15 -7.08
C SER A 79 4.56 -16.24 -5.90
N PHE A 80 5.37 -15.20 -6.19
CA PHE A 80 5.94 -14.33 -5.16
C PHE A 80 4.90 -13.32 -4.66
N VAL A 81 4.49 -13.47 -3.40
CA VAL A 81 3.39 -12.71 -2.79
C VAL A 81 3.66 -11.20 -2.79
N HIS A 82 4.88 -10.77 -2.46
CA HIS A 82 5.21 -9.34 -2.41
C HIS A 82 5.21 -8.67 -3.79
N ARG A 83 5.41 -9.43 -4.88
CA ARG A 83 5.27 -8.89 -6.24
C ARG A 83 3.86 -8.37 -6.50
N LEU A 84 2.85 -8.99 -5.88
CA LEU A 84 1.46 -8.53 -6.00
C LEU A 84 1.30 -7.12 -5.42
N LYS A 85 1.94 -6.79 -4.29
CA LYS A 85 1.94 -5.41 -3.73
C LYS A 85 2.57 -4.41 -4.70
N ILE A 86 3.69 -4.78 -5.33
CA ILE A 86 4.37 -3.92 -6.32
C ILE A 86 3.45 -3.67 -7.52
N LYS A 87 2.83 -4.73 -8.06
CA LYS A 87 1.90 -4.62 -9.20
C LYS A 87 0.65 -3.81 -8.88
N LEU A 88 0.16 -3.92 -7.67
CA LEU A 88 -0.96 -3.11 -7.17
C LEU A 88 -0.58 -1.62 -7.09
N LEU A 89 0.59 -1.29 -6.55
CA LEU A 89 1.09 0.08 -6.50
C LEU A 89 1.33 0.67 -7.90
N GLU A 90 1.82 -0.15 -8.83
CA GLU A 90 1.96 0.20 -10.24
C GLU A 90 0.59 0.49 -10.87
N ASP A 91 -0.40 -0.38 -10.67
CA ASP A 91 -1.76 -0.22 -11.19
C ASP A 91 -2.45 1.03 -10.63
N VAL A 92 -2.38 1.26 -9.32
CA VAL A 92 -3.00 2.44 -8.71
C VAL A 92 -2.34 3.74 -9.16
N SER A 93 -1.02 3.78 -9.30
CA SER A 93 -0.32 4.98 -9.75
C SER A 93 -0.57 5.33 -11.22
N LEU A 94 -0.96 4.37 -12.05
CA LEU A 94 -1.34 4.58 -13.44
C LEU A 94 -2.78 5.12 -13.60
N HIS A 95 -3.67 4.77 -12.68
CA HIS A 95 -5.10 5.05 -12.82
C HIS A 95 -5.62 6.16 -11.90
N TYR A 96 -4.86 6.53 -10.87
CA TYR A 96 -5.28 7.52 -9.88
C TYR A 96 -4.20 8.59 -9.70
N ASP A 97 -4.54 9.81 -10.12
CA ASP A 97 -3.64 10.97 -9.91
C ASP A 97 -3.84 11.52 -8.50
N GLY A 98 -2.82 11.38 -7.66
CA GLY A 98 -2.88 11.85 -6.27
C GLY A 98 -1.77 11.31 -5.38
N ASN A 99 -1.89 11.61 -4.10
CA ASN A 99 -1.01 11.11 -3.07
C ASN A 99 -1.46 9.71 -2.62
N ILE A 100 -0.57 8.74 -2.64
CA ILE A 100 -0.88 7.34 -2.34
C ILE A 100 -0.19 6.93 -1.03
N LEU A 101 -0.98 6.45 -0.08
CA LEU A 101 -0.53 5.78 1.14
C LEU A 101 -0.96 4.31 1.09
N TYR A 102 -0.01 3.40 0.85
CA TYR A 102 -0.27 1.97 0.97
C TYR A 102 -0.15 1.53 2.42
N ILE A 103 -1.13 0.77 2.90
CA ILE A 103 -1.11 0.13 4.21
C ILE A 103 -1.50 -1.35 4.10
N ASP A 104 -1.00 -2.18 5.01
CA ASP A 104 -1.50 -3.54 5.18
C ASP A 104 -2.84 -3.54 5.95
N THR A 105 -3.64 -4.60 5.76
CA THR A 105 -5.00 -4.68 6.32
C THR A 105 -5.05 -4.69 7.85
N ASP A 106 -3.99 -5.17 8.49
CA ASP A 106 -3.84 -5.23 9.96
C ASP A 106 -3.44 -3.88 10.59
N THR A 107 -3.52 -2.81 9.81
CA THR A 107 -3.23 -1.44 10.27
C THR A 107 -4.41 -0.84 11.04
N VAL A 108 -4.12 -0.13 12.14
CA VAL A 108 -5.10 0.59 12.95
C VAL A 108 -4.69 2.06 13.08
N PHE A 109 -5.59 2.96 12.72
CA PHE A 109 -5.37 4.39 12.91
C PHE A 109 -5.60 4.78 14.38
N LYS A 110 -4.60 5.37 15.01
CA LYS A 110 -4.65 5.86 16.40
C LYS A 110 -4.65 7.39 16.49
N LYS A 111 -4.28 8.06 15.39
CA LYS A 111 -4.26 9.53 15.25
C LYS A 111 -4.47 9.89 13.79
N ASN A 112 -4.70 11.16 13.50
CA ASN A 112 -4.86 11.60 12.13
C ASN A 112 -3.55 11.41 11.33
N CYS A 113 -3.68 11.26 10.03
CA CYS A 113 -2.57 11.04 9.10
C CYS A 113 -2.32 12.24 8.17
N ASP A 114 -2.86 13.40 8.47
CA ASP A 114 -2.73 14.61 7.63
C ASP A 114 -1.25 14.96 7.38
N ALA A 115 -0.40 14.85 8.41
CA ALA A 115 1.02 15.11 8.28
C ALA A 115 1.74 14.15 7.32
N LEU A 116 1.29 12.88 7.21
CA LEU A 116 1.84 11.93 6.24
C LEU A 116 1.51 12.37 4.81
N PHE A 117 0.26 12.76 4.56
CA PHE A 117 -0.14 13.23 3.24
C PHE A 117 0.52 14.55 2.87
N SER A 118 0.72 15.47 3.81
CA SER A 118 1.50 16.69 3.57
C SER A 118 2.94 16.38 3.15
N ALA A 119 3.60 15.46 3.84
CA ALA A 119 4.95 15.05 3.47
C ALA A 119 5.01 14.36 2.09
N ILE A 120 4.03 13.51 1.77
CA ILE A 120 3.92 12.86 0.44
C ILE A 120 3.73 13.93 -0.65
N GLU A 121 2.91 14.95 -0.42
CA GLU A 121 2.68 16.04 -1.37
C GLU A 121 3.95 16.85 -1.62
N GLU A 122 4.83 16.98 -0.61
CA GLU A 122 6.16 17.59 -0.70
C GLU A 122 7.20 16.67 -1.38
N GLY A 123 6.81 15.46 -1.78
CA GLY A 123 7.64 14.48 -2.50
C GLY A 123 8.38 13.50 -1.59
N ALA A 124 8.02 13.40 -0.32
CA ALA A 124 8.61 12.40 0.57
C ALA A 124 8.14 10.98 0.20
N LEU A 125 9.10 10.05 0.17
CA LEU A 125 8.83 8.61 0.13
C LEU A 125 8.92 8.08 1.57
N ILE A 126 7.79 7.59 2.10
CA ILE A 126 7.67 7.21 3.51
C ILE A 126 7.62 5.69 3.61
N MET A 127 8.53 5.12 4.40
CA MET A 127 8.50 3.72 4.84
C MET A 127 8.18 3.67 6.33
N HIS A 128 7.49 2.61 6.79
CA HIS A 128 7.01 2.53 8.17
C HIS A 128 8.13 2.38 9.19
N THR A 129 9.26 1.79 8.79
CA THR A 129 10.44 1.60 9.64
C THR A 129 11.70 1.50 8.80
N PHE A 130 12.83 1.82 9.42
CA PHE A 130 14.14 1.55 8.86
C PHE A 130 14.50 0.08 9.09
N GLU A 131 14.68 -0.69 8.04
CA GLU A 131 14.95 -2.13 8.10
C GLU A 131 16.45 -2.49 8.07
N GLY A 132 17.29 -1.48 8.01
CA GLY A 132 18.75 -1.66 8.02
C GLY A 132 19.45 -1.21 6.74
N ILE A 133 20.74 -1.33 6.74
CA ILE A 133 21.61 -1.02 5.59
C ILE A 133 22.04 -2.35 4.97
N ILE A 134 21.90 -2.48 3.67
CA ILE A 134 22.22 -3.72 2.92
C ILE A 134 23.66 -4.17 3.20
N GLU A 135 24.60 -3.23 3.20
CA GLU A 135 26.02 -3.50 3.43
C GLU A 135 26.35 -3.97 4.86
N ALA A 136 25.49 -3.66 5.82
CA ALA A 136 25.68 -4.04 7.22
C ALA A 136 25.01 -5.36 7.60
N THR A 137 24.30 -6.00 6.67
CA THR A 137 23.51 -7.21 6.92
C THR A 137 24.28 -8.44 6.44
N ASP A 138 24.71 -9.30 7.36
CA ASP A 138 25.31 -10.61 7.03
C ASP A 138 24.22 -11.66 6.76
N HIS A 139 23.48 -11.48 5.68
CA HIS A 139 22.45 -12.43 5.24
C HIS A 139 22.72 -12.90 3.80
N PRO A 140 22.77 -14.22 3.52
CA PRO A 140 23.19 -14.75 2.20
C PRO A 140 22.38 -14.22 1.00
N ILE A 141 21.09 -13.97 1.18
CA ILE A 141 20.22 -13.41 0.12
C ILE A 141 20.52 -11.94 -0.08
N ILE A 142 20.71 -11.17 1.00
CA ILE A 142 21.03 -9.75 0.93
C ILE A 142 22.41 -9.54 0.29
N ASN A 143 23.39 -10.36 0.65
CA ASN A 143 24.73 -10.31 0.04
C ASN A 143 24.69 -10.60 -1.46
N LYS A 144 23.87 -11.58 -1.91
CA LYS A 144 23.64 -11.83 -3.34
C LYS A 144 22.94 -10.67 -4.04
N LEU A 145 21.95 -10.04 -3.39
CA LEU A 145 21.25 -8.87 -3.91
C LEU A 145 22.22 -7.69 -4.02
N ALA A 146 23.05 -7.44 -3.03
CA ALA A 146 24.06 -6.37 -3.05
C ALA A 146 25.02 -6.55 -4.24
N LEU A 147 25.53 -7.76 -4.43
CA LEU A 147 26.39 -8.09 -5.59
C LEU A 147 25.69 -7.93 -6.94
N PHE A 148 24.40 -8.22 -7.02
CA PHE A 148 23.60 -7.98 -8.21
C PHE A 148 23.45 -6.48 -8.49
N LEU A 149 23.09 -5.70 -7.46
CA LEU A 149 22.90 -4.26 -7.56
C LEU A 149 24.21 -3.51 -7.90
N GLU A 150 25.37 -4.02 -7.48
CA GLU A 150 26.68 -3.46 -7.84
C GLU A 150 27.00 -3.59 -9.32
N LYS A 151 26.44 -4.59 -9.99
CA LYS A 151 26.65 -4.84 -11.43
C LYS A 151 25.72 -3.98 -12.31
N GLU A 152 24.63 -3.49 -11.77
CA GLU A 152 23.64 -2.69 -12.49
C GLU A 152 23.89 -1.20 -12.20
N SER A 153 24.41 -0.47 -13.18
CA SER A 153 24.81 0.95 -13.03
C SER A 153 23.66 1.85 -12.56
N ASP A 154 22.42 1.56 -12.93
CA ASP A 154 21.24 2.34 -12.56
C ASP A 154 20.80 2.10 -11.11
N ALA A 155 21.16 0.96 -10.52
CA ALA A 155 20.88 0.64 -9.13
C ALA A 155 21.79 1.40 -8.15
N ILE A 156 22.96 1.85 -8.59
CA ILE A 156 23.90 2.66 -7.79
C ILE A 156 23.29 4.03 -7.46
N ALA A 157 22.46 4.58 -8.36
CA ALA A 157 21.74 5.82 -8.13
C ALA A 157 20.70 5.71 -6.99
N TYR A 158 20.19 4.51 -6.73
CA TYR A 158 19.27 4.22 -5.63
C TYR A 158 19.98 4.14 -4.28
N LYS A 159 21.21 3.65 -4.24
CA LYS A 159 22.05 3.54 -3.04
C LYS A 159 22.31 4.90 -2.36
N ASN A 160 22.44 5.95 -3.16
CA ASN A 160 22.78 7.29 -2.70
C ASN A 160 21.59 8.17 -2.34
N LYS A 161 20.36 7.66 -2.46
CA LYS A 161 19.11 8.34 -2.09
C LYS A 161 18.44 7.78 -0.83
N ALA A 162 19.09 6.87 -0.12
CA ALA A 162 18.66 6.49 1.22
C ALA A 162 18.87 7.70 2.15
N LEU A 163 17.78 8.33 2.51
CA LEU A 163 17.65 9.45 3.44
C LEU A 163 18.02 9.05 4.86
#